data_a11a9cb01b9439de91888bc9079fc145
#
_entry.id   a11a9cb01b9439de91888bc9079fc145
#
_cell.length_a   1.000
_cell.length_b   1.000
_cell.length_c   1.000
_cell.angle_alpha   90.00
_cell.angle_beta   90.00
_cell.angle_gamma   90.00
#
_symmetry.space_group_name_H-M   'P 1'
#
loop_
_entity.id
_entity.type
_entity.pdbx_description
1 polymer ?
#
loop_
_entity_poly.entity_id
_entity_poly.type
_entity_poly.pdbx_seq_one_letter_code
_entity_poly.pdbx_strand_id
1 'polypeptide(L)'
;MSKFDLTAEKPHPSHFQPRLDDLNVFDAWSSWNGYKLADYFYDPEFEYFSVRNLCGTYDICAMQKYFVSGPDAETMLNRMVTRDVSKIRLNKVSYVVWCDDSGRLIDDGTIFRIAEDKFMLTCGSPCTAWLKMSSFSFNDLVVEDVSDDLAALALQGPTSCAVLKKMGLVGIEQTKPFGIQYFDFHGEQLMVSRTGFTGDLGYELWIKAELALQMWDALYEAGADYGIHPFGEQALNMARLEAGFIMPGYEFNEALKTVHFEHDQTPLELNLGWLVDFKKPHFNGKTALL
;
A
#
# COMPACT_ATOMS: atom_id res chain seq x y z
N MET A 1 30.07 -19.67 13.76
CA MET A 1 29.38 -18.52 14.36
C MET A 1 30.05 -17.27 13.83
N SER A 2 29.43 -16.61 12.89
CA SER A 2 29.90 -15.35 12.31
C SER A 2 29.73 -14.23 13.34
N LYS A 3 30.83 -13.49 13.63
CA LYS A 3 30.83 -12.38 14.57
C LYS A 3 30.26 -11.06 13.99
N PHE A 4 29.49 -11.14 12.91
CA PHE A 4 29.06 -9.95 12.13
C PHE A 4 27.58 -9.60 12.22
N ASP A 5 26.81 -10.24 13.11
CA ASP A 5 25.39 -9.90 13.27
C ASP A 5 25.16 -9.11 14.57
N LEU A 6 25.74 -7.92 14.63
CA LEU A 6 25.63 -7.07 15.82
C LEU A 6 24.74 -5.83 15.61
N THR A 7 24.06 -5.70 14.47
CA THR A 7 23.30 -4.48 14.17
C THR A 7 21.99 -4.69 13.38
N ALA A 8 21.52 -5.90 13.16
CA ALA A 8 20.16 -6.09 12.68
C ALA A 8 19.20 -5.74 13.81
N GLU A 9 18.64 -4.56 13.79
CA GLU A 9 17.53 -4.22 14.69
C GLU A 9 16.43 -5.28 14.49
N LYS A 10 15.97 -5.86 15.61
CA LYS A 10 14.87 -6.82 15.52
C LYS A 10 13.66 -6.09 14.96
N PRO A 11 12.96 -6.72 13.99
CA PRO A 11 11.72 -6.13 13.50
C PRO A 11 10.78 -5.80 14.64
N HIS A 12 10.22 -4.60 14.62
CA HIS A 12 9.22 -4.21 15.61
C HIS A 12 7.84 -4.78 15.25
N PRO A 13 6.98 -4.99 16.24
CA PRO A 13 5.65 -5.53 16.00
C PRO A 13 4.79 -4.56 15.20
N SER A 14 3.91 -5.09 14.35
CA SER A 14 2.86 -4.30 13.72
C SER A 14 1.73 -3.99 14.72
N HIS A 15 0.81 -3.11 14.33
CA HIS A 15 -0.36 -2.79 15.15
C HIS A 15 -1.31 -3.99 15.35
N PHE A 16 -1.24 -4.99 14.49
CA PHE A 16 -2.02 -6.23 14.58
C PHE A 16 -1.25 -7.39 15.20
N GLN A 17 0.02 -7.21 15.56
CA GLN A 17 0.92 -8.27 15.99
C GLN A 17 0.34 -9.21 17.06
N PRO A 18 -0.35 -8.72 18.12
CA PRO A 18 -0.93 -9.62 19.11
C PRO A 18 -1.91 -10.65 18.56
N ARG A 19 -2.65 -10.31 17.49
CA ARG A 19 -3.57 -11.22 16.82
C ARG A 19 -2.86 -12.12 15.82
N LEU A 20 -1.84 -11.60 15.18
CA LEU A 20 -1.03 -12.36 14.21
C LEU A 20 -0.18 -13.43 14.91
N ASP A 21 0.40 -13.12 16.07
CA ASP A 21 1.18 -14.09 16.86
C ASP A 21 0.33 -15.27 17.32
N ASP A 22 -0.94 -15.03 17.71
CA ASP A 22 -1.87 -16.08 18.12
C ASP A 22 -2.24 -17.04 16.96
N LEU A 23 -2.15 -16.57 15.72
CA LEU A 23 -2.56 -17.31 14.53
C LEU A 23 -1.38 -17.96 13.78
N ASN A 24 -0.15 -17.46 13.97
CA ASN A 24 1.02 -17.98 13.25
C ASN A 24 1.57 -19.24 13.91
N VAL A 25 1.07 -20.40 13.46
CA VAL A 25 1.37 -21.71 14.05
C VAL A 25 2.84 -22.13 13.88
N PHE A 26 3.50 -21.64 12.83
CA PHE A 26 4.84 -22.06 12.46
C PHE A 26 5.93 -21.07 12.86
N ASP A 27 5.57 -19.93 13.48
CA ASP A 27 6.50 -18.85 13.80
C ASP A 27 7.32 -18.38 12.58
N ALA A 28 6.65 -18.36 11.41
CA ALA A 28 7.25 -18.03 10.12
C ALA A 28 7.16 -16.54 9.86
N TRP A 29 8.26 -15.84 10.07
CA TRP A 29 8.34 -14.39 10.01
C TRP A 29 9.52 -13.89 9.21
N SER A 30 9.29 -12.83 8.46
CA SER A 30 10.29 -11.96 7.83
C SER A 30 10.15 -10.52 8.32
N SER A 31 10.69 -9.58 7.58
CA SER A 31 10.52 -8.16 7.88
C SER A 31 10.34 -7.32 6.63
N TRP A 32 9.49 -6.30 6.74
CA TRP A 32 9.31 -5.27 5.72
C TRP A 32 9.32 -3.89 6.38
N ASN A 33 10.22 -3.00 5.93
CA ASN A 33 10.40 -1.65 6.49
C ASN A 33 10.56 -1.62 8.01
N GLY A 34 11.22 -2.64 8.59
CA GLY A 34 11.42 -2.75 10.04
C GLY A 34 10.27 -3.38 10.80
N TYR A 35 9.11 -3.62 10.18
CA TYR A 35 8.00 -4.35 10.80
C TYR A 35 8.16 -5.86 10.65
N LYS A 36 7.70 -6.61 11.65
CA LYS A 36 7.57 -8.06 11.61
C LYS A 36 6.43 -8.41 10.64
N LEU A 37 6.71 -9.27 9.67
CA LEU A 37 5.78 -9.68 8.61
C LEU A 37 5.62 -11.19 8.61
N ALA A 38 4.40 -11.71 8.50
CA ALA A 38 4.18 -13.14 8.39
C ALA A 38 4.51 -13.64 6.97
N ASP A 39 5.39 -14.64 6.88
CA ASP A 39 5.65 -15.33 5.62
C ASP A 39 4.46 -16.22 5.24
N TYR A 40 3.92 -16.93 6.20
CA TYR A 40 2.68 -17.71 6.14
C TYR A 40 2.20 -18.02 7.57
N PHE A 41 0.94 -18.35 7.76
CA PHE A 41 0.31 -18.71 9.03
C PHE A 41 0.12 -20.21 9.19
N TYR A 42 -0.33 -20.88 8.12
CA TYR A 42 -0.66 -22.31 8.09
C TYR A 42 0.07 -23.00 6.93
N ASP A 43 -0.46 -22.83 5.74
CA ASP A 43 0.06 -23.40 4.51
C ASP A 43 -0.18 -22.39 3.38
N PRO A 44 0.85 -21.98 2.63
CA PRO A 44 0.73 -20.94 1.61
C PRO A 44 -0.31 -21.25 0.52
N GLU A 45 -0.47 -22.52 0.15
CA GLU A 45 -1.46 -22.94 -0.84
C GLU A 45 -2.88 -22.80 -0.29
N PHE A 46 -3.11 -23.22 0.97
CA PHE A 46 -4.40 -23.05 1.64
C PHE A 46 -4.76 -21.57 1.78
N GLU A 47 -3.80 -20.73 2.18
CA GLU A 47 -3.99 -19.28 2.31
C GLU A 47 -4.31 -18.63 0.97
N TYR A 48 -3.60 -19.01 -0.09
CA TYR A 48 -3.87 -18.57 -1.45
C TYR A 48 -5.29 -18.92 -1.89
N PHE A 49 -5.73 -20.18 -1.70
CA PHE A 49 -7.10 -20.59 -2.03
C PHE A 49 -8.16 -19.92 -1.16
N SER A 50 -7.83 -19.55 0.07
CA SER A 50 -8.73 -18.75 0.93
C SER A 50 -8.97 -17.36 0.32
N VAL A 51 -7.94 -16.70 -0.20
CA VAL A 51 -8.07 -15.42 -0.92
C VAL A 51 -8.89 -15.59 -2.20
N ARG A 52 -8.71 -16.68 -2.95
CA ARG A 52 -9.42 -16.90 -4.23
C ARG A 52 -10.88 -17.28 -4.08
N ASN A 53 -11.25 -18.01 -3.03
CA ASN A 53 -12.58 -18.60 -2.89
C ASN A 53 -13.41 -17.99 -1.76
N LEU A 54 -12.78 -17.37 -0.77
CA LEU A 54 -13.42 -16.82 0.43
C LEU A 54 -13.00 -15.36 0.64
N CYS A 55 -12.28 -15.08 1.72
CA CYS A 55 -11.55 -13.83 1.94
C CYS A 55 -10.37 -14.03 2.89
N GLY A 56 -9.33 -13.27 2.65
CA GLY A 56 -8.15 -13.24 3.51
C GLY A 56 -7.80 -11.84 3.97
N THR A 57 -7.12 -11.74 5.11
CA THR A 57 -6.55 -10.50 5.62
C THR A 57 -5.02 -10.53 5.51
N TYR A 58 -4.46 -9.41 5.05
CA TYR A 58 -3.00 -9.21 5.00
C TYR A 58 -2.64 -7.89 5.67
N ASP A 59 -1.67 -7.95 6.57
CA ASP A 59 -1.19 -6.79 7.30
C ASP A 59 -0.31 -5.91 6.40
N ILE A 60 -0.78 -4.70 6.11
CA ILE A 60 -0.06 -3.70 5.31
C ILE A 60 0.42 -2.51 6.16
N CYS A 61 0.58 -2.69 7.49
CA CYS A 61 1.11 -1.63 8.36
C CYS A 61 2.53 -1.20 7.97
N ALA A 62 3.33 -2.13 7.46
CA ALA A 62 4.70 -1.87 6.99
C ALA A 62 4.79 -0.95 5.76
N MET A 63 3.67 -0.75 5.04
CA MET A 63 3.61 0.20 3.92
C MET A 63 3.85 1.62 4.42
N GLN A 64 4.67 2.38 3.71
CA GLN A 64 4.92 3.79 4.03
C GLN A 64 3.70 4.64 3.67
N LYS A 65 3.37 5.60 4.52
CA LYS A 65 2.18 6.45 4.39
C LYS A 65 2.56 7.91 4.68
N TYR A 66 2.31 8.77 3.72
CA TYR A 66 2.63 10.20 3.84
C TYR A 66 1.40 11.03 3.54
N PHE A 67 1.03 11.93 4.46
CA PHE A 67 0.11 13.00 4.10
C PHE A 67 0.88 14.12 3.42
N VAL A 68 0.33 14.58 2.31
CA VAL A 68 0.81 15.72 1.55
C VAL A 68 -0.37 16.69 1.45
N SER A 69 -0.25 17.86 2.09
CA SER A 69 -1.36 18.79 2.21
C SER A 69 -0.93 20.25 1.98
N GLY A 70 -1.89 21.08 1.60
CA GLY A 70 -1.72 22.49 1.32
C GLY A 70 -1.94 22.84 -0.15
N PRO A 71 -2.03 24.13 -0.47
CA PRO A 71 -2.29 24.64 -1.83
C PRO A 71 -1.34 24.11 -2.90
N ASP A 72 -0.09 23.85 -2.53
CA ASP A 72 0.94 23.35 -3.46
C ASP A 72 0.99 21.83 -3.58
N ALA A 73 0.20 21.06 -2.78
CA ALA A 73 0.27 19.61 -2.68
C ALA A 73 0.02 18.91 -4.02
N GLU A 74 -1.05 19.28 -4.73
CA GLU A 74 -1.36 18.71 -6.06
C GLU A 74 -0.23 18.98 -7.06
N THR A 75 0.28 20.21 -7.09
CA THR A 75 1.34 20.60 -8.03
C THR A 75 2.65 19.87 -7.77
N MET A 76 3.04 19.74 -6.49
CA MET A 76 4.24 19.01 -6.10
C MET A 76 4.13 17.53 -6.47
N LEU A 77 3.05 16.85 -6.08
CA LEU A 77 2.82 15.45 -6.43
C LEU A 77 2.75 15.26 -7.94
N ASN A 78 2.09 16.19 -8.64
CA ASN A 78 2.00 16.13 -10.10
C ASN A 78 3.36 16.30 -10.78
N ARG A 79 4.30 17.03 -10.18
CA ARG A 79 5.69 17.13 -10.67
C ARG A 79 6.51 15.89 -10.34
N MET A 80 6.23 15.24 -9.22
CA MET A 80 6.97 14.07 -8.75
C MET A 80 6.64 12.80 -9.57
N VAL A 81 5.34 12.51 -9.76
CA VAL A 81 4.89 11.27 -10.41
C VAL A 81 4.66 11.45 -11.91
N THR A 82 4.71 10.35 -12.67
CA THR A 82 4.53 10.37 -14.13
C THR A 82 3.06 10.61 -14.55
N ARG A 83 2.10 10.18 -13.74
CA ARG A 83 0.67 10.31 -13.98
C ARG A 83 0.15 11.70 -13.61
N ASP A 84 -0.92 12.15 -14.27
CA ASP A 84 -1.55 13.44 -13.97
C ASP A 84 -2.43 13.37 -12.72
N VAL A 85 -1.90 13.92 -11.61
CA VAL A 85 -2.55 13.95 -10.29
C VAL A 85 -3.81 14.82 -10.30
N SER A 86 -3.87 15.87 -11.12
CA SER A 86 -5.04 16.76 -11.21
C SER A 86 -6.30 16.03 -11.67
N LYS A 87 -6.15 14.88 -12.34
CA LYS A 87 -7.26 14.03 -12.79
C LYS A 87 -7.81 13.10 -11.69
N ILE A 88 -7.14 13.01 -10.54
CA ILE A 88 -7.62 12.21 -9.42
C ILE A 88 -8.76 12.98 -8.74
N ARG A 89 -9.96 12.43 -8.79
CA ARG A 89 -11.14 13.05 -8.15
C ARG A 89 -11.10 12.84 -6.65
N LEU A 90 -11.83 13.69 -5.93
CA LEU A 90 -12.03 13.52 -4.49
C LEU A 90 -12.57 12.10 -4.17
N ASN A 91 -12.09 11.52 -3.08
CA ASN A 91 -12.39 10.16 -2.64
C ASN A 91 -12.05 9.08 -3.69
N LYS A 92 -10.93 9.29 -4.40
CA LYS A 92 -10.37 8.32 -5.35
C LYS A 92 -8.91 8.05 -5.06
N VAL A 93 -8.53 6.82 -5.39
CA VAL A 93 -7.15 6.34 -5.38
C VAL A 93 -6.64 6.28 -6.82
N SER A 94 -5.36 6.49 -7.02
CA SER A 94 -4.70 6.29 -8.30
C SER A 94 -3.35 5.61 -8.09
N TYR A 95 -3.12 4.54 -8.82
CA TYR A 95 -1.81 3.91 -8.93
C TYR A 95 -0.88 4.82 -9.72
N VAL A 96 0.33 5.03 -9.23
CA VAL A 96 1.32 5.97 -9.77
C VAL A 96 2.73 5.36 -9.69
N VAL A 97 3.60 5.89 -10.55
CA VAL A 97 5.04 5.60 -10.50
C VAL A 97 5.82 6.91 -10.56
N TRP A 98 7.03 6.91 -10.03
CA TRP A 98 7.94 8.05 -10.14
C TRP A 98 9.36 7.62 -10.48
N CYS A 99 10.05 8.49 -11.18
CA CYS A 99 11.35 8.22 -11.76
C CYS A 99 12.39 9.23 -11.29
N ASP A 100 13.65 8.85 -11.45
CA ASP A 100 14.77 9.79 -11.41
C ASP A 100 14.84 10.64 -12.71
N ASP A 101 15.80 11.55 -12.80
CA ASP A 101 15.97 12.42 -13.96
C ASP A 101 16.39 11.65 -15.23
N SER A 102 16.89 10.42 -15.08
CA SER A 102 17.23 9.51 -16.18
C SER A 102 16.07 8.68 -16.66
N GLY A 103 14.87 8.86 -16.08
CA GLY A 103 13.66 8.12 -16.42
C GLY A 103 13.57 6.72 -15.82
N ARG A 104 14.49 6.36 -14.92
CA ARG A 104 14.52 5.06 -14.26
C ARG A 104 13.56 5.05 -13.08
N LEU A 105 12.91 3.93 -12.88
CA LEU A 105 11.89 3.78 -11.85
C LEU A 105 12.52 3.83 -10.45
N ILE A 106 12.08 4.79 -9.63
CA ILE A 106 12.46 4.85 -8.22
C ILE A 106 11.57 3.93 -7.41
N ASP A 107 10.24 4.06 -7.57
CA ASP A 107 9.26 3.25 -6.86
C ASP A 107 7.88 3.41 -7.51
N ASP A 108 6.94 2.62 -7.05
CA ASP A 108 5.52 2.70 -7.35
C ASP A 108 4.70 2.90 -6.09
N GLY A 109 3.43 3.23 -6.24
CA GLY A 109 2.57 3.45 -5.09
C GLY A 109 1.18 3.91 -5.45
N THR A 110 0.44 4.35 -4.44
CA THR A 110 -0.91 4.88 -4.65
C THR A 110 -1.08 6.26 -4.03
N ILE A 111 -1.77 7.13 -4.76
CA ILE A 111 -2.19 8.45 -4.27
C ILE A 111 -3.69 8.41 -4.01
N PHE A 112 -4.08 8.68 -2.78
CA PHE A 112 -5.45 8.88 -2.33
C PHE A 112 -5.74 10.38 -2.29
N ARG A 113 -6.73 10.87 -3.00
CA ARG A 113 -7.21 12.25 -2.83
C ARG A 113 -8.29 12.27 -1.76
N ILE A 114 -7.93 12.63 -0.54
CA ILE A 114 -8.80 12.56 0.64
C ILE A 114 -9.50 13.89 0.96
N ALA A 115 -8.95 15.00 0.49
CA ALA A 115 -9.59 16.31 0.47
C ALA A 115 -9.18 17.06 -0.81
N GLU A 116 -9.65 18.29 -0.99
CA GLU A 116 -9.34 19.09 -2.18
C GLU A 116 -7.84 19.34 -2.32
N ASP A 117 -7.18 19.65 -1.22
CA ASP A 117 -5.76 19.98 -1.09
C ASP A 117 -5.00 19.03 -0.14
N LYS A 118 -5.56 17.84 0.11
CA LYS A 118 -4.92 16.82 0.96
C LYS A 118 -4.92 15.45 0.27
N PHE A 119 -3.72 14.88 0.23
CA PHE A 119 -3.46 13.58 -0.38
C PHE A 119 -2.78 12.66 0.63
N MET A 120 -2.99 11.35 0.49
CA MET A 120 -2.15 10.33 1.11
C MET A 120 -1.40 9.60 0.01
N LEU A 121 -0.07 9.62 0.07
CA LEU A 121 0.79 8.78 -0.76
C LEU A 121 1.16 7.53 0.05
N THR A 122 1.01 6.36 -0.57
CA THR A 122 1.50 5.10 0.01
C THR A 122 2.48 4.44 -0.96
N CYS A 123 3.52 3.79 -0.43
CA CYS A 123 4.54 3.10 -1.22
C CYS A 123 5.19 1.97 -0.44
N GLY A 124 5.89 1.10 -1.18
CA GLY A 124 6.55 -0.07 -0.63
C GLY A 124 7.82 0.25 0.14
N SER A 125 8.52 1.33 -0.21
CA SER A 125 9.81 1.73 0.38
C SER A 125 9.76 3.13 0.97
N PRO A 126 10.58 3.45 2.00
CA PRO A 126 10.67 4.80 2.55
C PRO A 126 11.10 5.82 1.49
N CYS A 127 10.25 6.81 1.21
CA CYS A 127 10.52 7.85 0.23
C CYS A 127 10.61 9.27 0.83
N THR A 128 10.76 9.40 2.15
CA THR A 128 10.81 10.68 2.87
C THR A 128 11.86 11.65 2.30
N ALA A 129 13.05 11.17 1.96
CA ALA A 129 14.10 11.99 1.39
C ALA A 129 13.70 12.54 0.00
N TRP A 130 13.08 11.70 -0.83
CA TRP A 130 12.60 12.08 -2.16
C TRP A 130 11.46 13.10 -2.09
N LEU A 131 10.51 12.89 -1.17
CA LEU A 131 9.43 13.85 -0.90
C LEU A 131 9.98 15.21 -0.44
N LYS A 132 10.94 15.24 0.48
CA LYS A 132 11.61 16.47 0.93
C LYS A 132 12.31 17.18 -0.22
N MET A 133 13.05 16.47 -1.08
CA MET A 133 13.69 17.04 -2.26
C MET A 133 12.65 17.61 -3.25
N SER A 134 11.58 16.85 -3.51
CA SER A 134 10.51 17.25 -4.43
C SER A 134 9.73 18.48 -3.93
N SER A 135 9.66 18.67 -2.62
CA SER A 135 8.95 19.79 -1.98
C SER A 135 9.76 21.08 -1.87
N PHE A 136 11.08 21.05 -2.11
CA PHE A 136 12.00 22.15 -1.82
C PHE A 136 11.65 23.51 -2.48
N SER A 137 10.97 23.50 -3.63
CA SER A 137 10.58 24.74 -4.35
C SER A 137 9.15 25.20 -4.06
N PHE A 138 8.47 24.60 -3.10
CA PHE A 138 7.08 24.91 -2.72
C PHE A 138 7.04 25.51 -1.32
N ASN A 139 6.17 26.49 -1.09
CA ASN A 139 6.10 27.21 0.18
C ASN A 139 4.85 26.86 1.01
N ASP A 140 3.74 26.55 0.34
CA ASP A 140 2.44 26.28 0.97
C ASP A 140 2.12 24.78 0.93
N LEU A 141 3.04 23.98 1.51
CA LEU A 141 3.02 22.52 1.48
C LEU A 141 3.48 21.95 2.82
N VAL A 142 2.76 20.95 3.32
CA VAL A 142 3.16 20.14 4.46
C VAL A 142 3.24 18.67 4.03
N VAL A 143 4.33 18.00 4.36
CA VAL A 143 4.54 16.57 4.19
C VAL A 143 4.74 15.95 5.57
N GLU A 144 3.85 15.04 5.94
CA GLU A 144 3.86 14.34 7.23
C GLU A 144 4.02 12.84 6.99
N ASP A 145 4.98 12.22 7.64
CA ASP A 145 5.07 10.76 7.71
C ASP A 145 4.10 10.28 8.80
N VAL A 146 3.11 9.51 8.39
CA VAL A 146 2.07 8.96 9.27
C VAL A 146 2.08 7.43 9.26
N SER A 147 3.22 6.84 8.90
CA SER A 147 3.36 5.40 8.74
C SER A 147 3.03 4.64 10.02
N ASP A 148 3.47 5.16 11.17
CA ASP A 148 3.23 4.54 12.48
C ASP A 148 1.89 4.96 13.12
N ASP A 149 1.26 6.05 12.64
CA ASP A 149 0.01 6.56 13.21
C ASP A 149 -1.23 5.85 12.65
N LEU A 150 -1.09 5.23 11.47
CA LEU A 150 -2.17 4.56 10.77
C LEU A 150 -1.93 3.05 10.65
N ALA A 151 -2.77 2.27 11.32
CA ALA A 151 -2.91 0.86 11.03
C ALA A 151 -3.61 0.65 9.69
N ALA A 152 -3.14 -0.31 8.92
CA ALA A 152 -3.70 -0.63 7.62
C ALA A 152 -3.79 -2.15 7.42
N LEU A 153 -4.97 -2.63 7.03
CA LEU A 153 -5.27 -4.04 6.82
C LEU A 153 -5.95 -4.24 5.47
N ALA A 154 -5.41 -5.10 4.63
CA ALA A 154 -6.06 -5.54 3.41
C ALA A 154 -7.04 -6.68 3.72
N LEU A 155 -8.25 -6.61 3.18
CA LEU A 155 -9.25 -7.68 3.16
C LEU A 155 -9.55 -8.05 1.71
N GLN A 156 -9.09 -9.19 1.28
CA GLN A 156 -9.08 -9.59 -0.14
C GLN A 156 -9.85 -10.90 -0.36
N GLY A 157 -10.57 -10.99 -1.47
CA GLY A 157 -11.30 -12.18 -1.89
C GLY A 157 -12.79 -11.93 -2.11
N PRO A 158 -13.51 -12.87 -2.76
CA PRO A 158 -14.89 -12.67 -3.24
C PRO A 158 -15.91 -12.42 -2.14
N THR A 159 -15.70 -12.88 -0.90
CA THR A 159 -16.63 -12.65 0.22
C THR A 159 -16.33 -11.37 1.02
N SER A 160 -15.24 -10.65 0.71
CA SER A 160 -14.80 -9.46 1.45
C SER A 160 -15.89 -8.39 1.61
N CYS A 161 -16.66 -8.12 0.56
CA CYS A 161 -17.78 -7.17 0.63
C CYS A 161 -18.86 -7.60 1.61
N ALA A 162 -19.19 -8.90 1.67
CA ALA A 162 -20.20 -9.45 2.58
C ALA A 162 -19.75 -9.33 4.04
N VAL A 163 -18.46 -9.56 4.31
CA VAL A 163 -17.85 -9.37 5.64
C VAL A 163 -17.99 -7.93 6.09
N LEU A 164 -17.59 -6.96 5.25
CA LEU A 164 -17.69 -5.53 5.60
C LEU A 164 -19.15 -5.08 5.82
N LYS A 165 -20.09 -5.59 5.03
CA LYS A 165 -21.52 -5.34 5.27
C LYS A 165 -21.98 -5.88 6.62
N LYS A 166 -21.56 -7.10 6.98
CA LYS A 166 -21.90 -7.71 8.27
C LYS A 166 -21.21 -6.99 9.44
N MET A 167 -20.04 -6.44 9.23
CA MET A 167 -19.36 -5.55 10.18
C MET A 167 -20.12 -4.23 10.40
N GLY A 168 -21.10 -3.91 9.56
CA GLY A 168 -21.94 -2.72 9.70
C GLY A 168 -21.57 -1.56 8.76
N LEU A 169 -20.69 -1.75 7.80
CA LEU A 169 -20.30 -0.72 6.83
C LEU A 169 -21.37 -0.59 5.74
N VAL A 170 -22.45 0.12 6.06
CA VAL A 170 -23.61 0.28 5.18
C VAL A 170 -23.24 1.05 3.91
N GLY A 171 -23.55 0.46 2.75
CA GLY A 171 -23.28 1.08 1.44
C GLY A 171 -21.90 0.76 0.88
N ILE A 172 -21.08 -0.06 1.54
CA ILE A 172 -19.74 -0.44 1.06
C ILE A 172 -19.78 -1.08 -0.34
N GLU A 173 -20.85 -1.81 -0.66
CA GLU A 173 -21.06 -2.44 -1.96
C GLU A 173 -21.16 -1.44 -3.13
N GLN A 174 -21.43 -0.17 -2.84
CA GLN A 174 -21.51 0.90 -3.84
C GLN A 174 -20.14 1.46 -4.19
N THR A 175 -19.11 1.14 -3.38
CA THR A 175 -17.74 1.62 -3.62
C THR A 175 -17.22 1.09 -4.96
N LYS A 176 -16.95 1.99 -5.88
CA LYS A 176 -16.37 1.64 -7.20
C LYS A 176 -14.89 1.29 -7.04
N PRO A 177 -14.29 0.52 -7.97
CA PRO A 177 -12.85 0.31 -7.99
C PRO A 177 -12.09 1.64 -7.84
N PHE A 178 -11.02 1.62 -7.04
CA PHE A 178 -10.25 2.80 -6.65
C PHE A 178 -11.10 3.91 -5.98
N GLY A 179 -12.25 3.58 -5.40
CA GLY A 179 -13.06 4.49 -4.59
C GLY A 179 -12.70 4.42 -3.13
N ILE A 180 -12.95 5.50 -2.42
CA ILE A 180 -12.79 5.63 -0.98
C ILE A 180 -14.15 5.90 -0.36
N GLN A 181 -14.46 5.26 0.75
CA GLN A 181 -15.57 5.60 1.64
C GLN A 181 -15.09 5.72 3.09
N TYR A 182 -15.83 6.44 3.87
CA TYR A 182 -15.53 6.68 5.27
C TYR A 182 -16.70 6.22 6.14
N PHE A 183 -16.38 5.57 7.25
CA PHE A 183 -17.35 5.06 8.21
C PHE A 183 -16.96 5.50 9.61
N ASP A 184 -17.95 5.65 10.48
CA ASP A 184 -17.66 5.79 11.90
C ASP A 184 -17.30 4.42 12.49
N PHE A 185 -16.20 4.37 13.23
CA PHE A 185 -15.78 3.21 13.99
C PHE A 185 -15.31 3.66 15.37
N HIS A 186 -16.14 3.43 16.39
CA HIS A 186 -15.89 3.86 17.77
C HIS A 186 -15.60 5.36 17.93
N GLY A 187 -16.29 6.21 17.15
CA GLY A 187 -16.13 7.66 17.19
C GLY A 187 -14.92 8.19 16.39
N GLU A 188 -14.19 7.32 15.73
CA GLU A 188 -13.10 7.67 14.82
C GLU A 188 -13.42 7.28 13.39
N GLN A 189 -12.75 7.93 12.45
CA GLN A 189 -12.97 7.69 11.02
C GLN A 189 -12.23 6.45 10.55
N LEU A 190 -12.94 5.43 10.11
CA LEU A 190 -12.44 4.30 9.33
C LEU A 190 -12.50 4.65 7.85
N MET A 191 -11.37 4.81 7.21
CA MET A 191 -11.28 4.96 5.76
C MET A 191 -11.18 3.58 5.11
N VAL A 192 -12.01 3.32 4.10
CA VAL A 192 -11.98 2.07 3.34
C VAL A 192 -11.83 2.40 1.87
N SER A 193 -10.77 1.89 1.25
CA SER A 193 -10.56 1.96 -0.19
C SER A 193 -10.87 0.63 -0.86
N ARG A 194 -11.46 0.67 -2.07
CA ARG A 194 -11.62 -0.53 -2.90
C ARG A 194 -10.38 -0.72 -3.76
N THR A 195 -9.33 -1.14 -3.10
CA THR A 195 -7.98 -1.42 -3.62
C THR A 195 -7.49 -2.75 -3.08
N GLY A 196 -6.39 -3.27 -3.64
CA GLY A 196 -5.75 -4.50 -3.20
C GLY A 196 -4.66 -4.94 -4.15
N PHE A 197 -3.89 -5.93 -3.72
CA PHE A 197 -2.71 -6.42 -4.42
C PHE A 197 -2.81 -7.91 -4.80
N THR A 198 -4.04 -8.46 -4.88
CA THR A 198 -4.28 -9.87 -5.18
C THR A 198 -4.92 -10.13 -6.53
N GLY A 199 -5.39 -9.07 -7.21
CA GLY A 199 -6.15 -9.18 -8.45
C GLY A 199 -7.62 -9.55 -8.27
N ASP A 200 -8.05 -9.91 -7.07
CA ASP A 200 -9.44 -10.18 -6.71
C ASP A 200 -10.16 -8.95 -6.17
N LEU A 201 -11.48 -9.11 -5.91
CA LEU A 201 -12.24 -8.15 -5.14
C LEU A 201 -11.58 -7.97 -3.77
N GLY A 202 -11.29 -6.74 -3.41
CA GLY A 202 -10.69 -6.45 -2.12
C GLY A 202 -10.89 -5.02 -1.69
N TYR A 203 -10.59 -4.81 -0.42
CA TYR A 203 -10.65 -3.54 0.27
C TYR A 203 -9.41 -3.39 1.16
N GLU A 204 -9.01 -2.16 1.39
CA GLU A 204 -8.00 -1.80 2.38
C GLU A 204 -8.65 -0.90 3.41
N LEU A 205 -8.47 -1.25 4.67
CA LEU A 205 -9.03 -0.58 5.83
C LEU A 205 -7.92 0.20 6.53
N TRP A 206 -8.14 1.49 6.74
CA TRP A 206 -7.17 2.44 7.27
C TRP A 206 -7.76 3.12 8.50
N ILE A 207 -7.11 2.97 9.66
CA ILE A 207 -7.61 3.50 10.94
C ILE A 207 -6.45 3.96 11.82
N LYS A 208 -6.71 4.80 12.80
CA LYS A 208 -5.73 5.14 13.83
C LYS A 208 -5.19 3.88 14.50
N ALA A 209 -3.90 3.85 14.74
CA ALA A 209 -3.17 2.70 15.29
C ALA A 209 -3.78 2.14 16.59
N GLU A 210 -4.30 3.03 17.46
CA GLU A 210 -4.90 2.65 18.73
C GLU A 210 -6.17 1.80 18.60
N LEU A 211 -6.84 1.86 17.44
CA LEU A 211 -8.06 1.11 17.18
C LEU A 211 -7.83 -0.16 16.33
N ALA A 212 -6.58 -0.47 16.00
CA ALA A 212 -6.23 -1.59 15.12
C ALA A 212 -6.80 -2.92 15.62
N LEU A 213 -6.57 -3.28 16.87
CA LEU A 213 -7.03 -4.56 17.43
C LEU A 213 -8.55 -4.64 17.54
N GLN A 214 -9.22 -3.53 17.86
CA GLN A 214 -10.67 -3.48 17.89
C GLN A 214 -11.26 -3.65 16.49
N MET A 215 -10.65 -3.05 15.47
CA MET A 215 -11.05 -3.23 14.07
C MET A 215 -10.83 -4.68 13.62
N TRP A 216 -9.70 -5.28 13.98
CA TRP A 216 -9.43 -6.69 13.70
C TRP A 216 -10.50 -7.59 14.31
N ASP A 217 -10.78 -7.43 15.61
CA ASP A 217 -11.75 -8.27 16.32
C ASP A 217 -13.15 -8.17 15.69
N ALA A 218 -13.61 -6.95 15.40
CA ALA A 218 -14.89 -6.71 14.73
C ALA A 218 -14.94 -7.33 13.32
N LEU A 219 -13.84 -7.26 12.57
CA LEU A 219 -13.72 -7.83 11.23
C LEU A 219 -13.78 -9.36 11.28
N TYR A 220 -13.06 -9.99 12.21
CA TYR A 220 -13.02 -11.45 12.37
C TYR A 220 -14.33 -12.01 12.92
N GLU A 221 -15.00 -11.30 13.83
CA GLU A 221 -16.36 -11.65 14.26
C GLU A 221 -17.34 -11.61 13.09
N ALA A 222 -17.31 -10.56 12.29
CA ALA A 222 -18.16 -10.46 11.10
C ALA A 222 -17.81 -11.51 10.03
N GLY A 223 -16.54 -11.84 9.88
CA GLY A 223 -16.01 -12.76 8.87
C GLY A 223 -16.15 -14.25 9.20
N ALA A 224 -16.52 -14.62 10.43
CA ALA A 224 -16.53 -16.01 10.91
C ALA A 224 -17.34 -16.96 10.00
N ASP A 225 -18.52 -16.52 9.53
CA ASP A 225 -19.37 -17.32 8.64
C ASP A 225 -18.93 -17.27 7.17
N TYR A 226 -17.94 -16.44 6.83
CA TYR A 226 -17.45 -16.22 5.47
C TYR A 226 -16.07 -16.82 5.24
N GLY A 227 -15.54 -17.56 6.22
CA GLY A 227 -14.24 -18.21 6.12
C GLY A 227 -13.08 -17.23 6.02
N ILE A 228 -13.10 -16.18 6.84
CA ILE A 228 -12.00 -15.23 6.92
C ILE A 228 -10.75 -15.89 7.52
N HIS A 229 -9.61 -15.75 6.87
CA HIS A 229 -8.32 -16.24 7.34
C HIS A 229 -7.23 -15.19 7.12
N PRO A 230 -6.18 -15.12 7.94
CA PRO A 230 -5.00 -14.36 7.59
C PRO A 230 -4.24 -15.07 6.46
N PHE A 231 -3.51 -14.31 5.67
CA PHE A 231 -2.57 -14.88 4.72
C PHE A 231 -1.24 -14.10 4.76
N GLY A 232 -0.15 -14.80 4.50
CA GLY A 232 1.19 -14.25 4.53
C GLY A 232 1.73 -13.86 3.16
N GLU A 233 3.00 -13.46 3.17
CA GLU A 233 3.75 -12.97 2.00
C GLU A 233 3.79 -14.00 0.86
N GLN A 234 3.89 -15.31 1.17
CA GLN A 234 3.96 -16.34 0.13
C GLN A 234 2.66 -16.44 -0.66
N ALA A 235 1.51 -16.42 0.01
CA ALA A 235 0.20 -16.43 -0.65
C ALA A 235 -0.06 -15.11 -1.41
N LEU A 236 0.36 -13.96 -0.85
CA LEU A 236 0.31 -12.68 -1.55
C LEU A 236 1.12 -12.74 -2.85
N ASN A 237 2.34 -13.26 -2.80
CA ASN A 237 3.21 -13.38 -3.97
C ASN A 237 2.62 -14.25 -5.08
N MET A 238 1.97 -15.36 -4.74
CA MET A 238 1.24 -16.18 -5.72
C MET A 238 0.10 -15.35 -6.37
N ALA A 239 -0.70 -14.69 -5.56
CA ALA A 239 -1.87 -13.95 -6.04
C ALA A 239 -1.49 -12.74 -6.90
N ARG A 240 -0.50 -11.93 -6.48
CA ARG A 240 -0.07 -10.73 -7.20
C ARG A 240 0.61 -11.05 -8.54
N LEU A 241 1.38 -12.15 -8.58
CA LEU A 241 2.03 -12.61 -9.82
C LEU A 241 1.01 -13.00 -10.88
N GLU A 242 -0.06 -13.72 -10.50
CA GLU A 242 -1.15 -14.05 -11.42
C GLU A 242 -1.87 -12.80 -11.94
N ALA A 243 -2.00 -11.77 -11.09
CA ALA A 243 -2.58 -10.49 -11.47
C ALA A 243 -1.65 -9.62 -12.34
N GLY A 244 -0.37 -9.99 -12.46
CA GLY A 244 0.65 -9.23 -13.17
C GLY A 244 1.09 -7.97 -12.42
N PHE A 245 0.94 -7.95 -11.09
CA PHE A 245 1.41 -6.84 -10.26
C PHE A 245 2.89 -7.00 -9.94
N ILE A 246 3.62 -5.91 -10.06
CA ILE A 246 5.07 -5.85 -9.84
C ILE A 246 5.41 -5.38 -8.43
N MET A 247 6.58 -5.76 -7.94
CA MET A 247 7.13 -5.32 -6.65
C MET A 247 8.58 -4.87 -6.79
N PRO A 248 8.99 -3.83 -6.02
CA PRO A 248 10.40 -3.45 -5.92
C PRO A 248 11.25 -4.61 -5.39
N GLY A 249 12.43 -4.79 -5.98
CA GLY A 249 13.35 -5.89 -5.61
C GLY A 249 13.02 -7.25 -6.21
N TYR A 250 11.88 -7.39 -6.89
CA TYR A 250 11.48 -8.59 -7.63
C TYR A 250 11.47 -8.34 -9.13
N GLU A 251 10.50 -7.58 -9.64
CA GLU A 251 10.36 -7.30 -11.07
C GLU A 251 11.14 -6.06 -11.52
N PHE A 252 11.49 -5.17 -10.59
CA PHE A 252 12.32 -4.02 -10.91
C PHE A 252 13.26 -3.65 -9.76
N ASN A 253 14.37 -2.98 -10.11
CA ASN A 253 15.29 -2.39 -9.14
C ASN A 253 14.89 -0.94 -8.88
N GLU A 254 14.92 -0.54 -7.61
CA GLU A 254 14.70 0.85 -7.22
C GLU A 254 15.95 1.68 -7.58
N ALA A 255 15.79 2.64 -8.49
CA ALA A 255 16.90 3.41 -9.05
C ALA A 255 17.76 4.15 -8.01
N LEU A 256 17.22 4.46 -6.83
CA LEU A 256 17.99 5.09 -5.75
C LEU A 256 18.75 4.11 -4.84
N LYS A 257 18.49 2.81 -4.96
CA LYS A 257 19.12 1.77 -4.14
C LYS A 257 20.12 0.91 -4.89
N THR A 258 20.07 0.92 -6.22
CA THR A 258 20.96 0.12 -7.05
C THR A 258 22.35 0.74 -7.17
N VAL A 259 23.36 -0.11 -7.32
CA VAL A 259 24.72 0.27 -7.71
C VAL A 259 25.03 -0.10 -9.17
N HIS A 260 24.13 -0.82 -9.83
CA HIS A 260 24.24 -1.32 -11.19
C HIS A 260 23.17 -0.67 -12.08
N PHE A 261 23.39 0.56 -12.47
CA PHE A 261 22.43 1.39 -13.23
C PHE A 261 21.99 0.78 -14.56
N GLU A 262 22.80 -0.12 -15.12
CA GLU A 262 22.47 -0.86 -16.36
C GLU A 262 21.31 -1.86 -16.20
N HIS A 263 20.95 -2.19 -14.97
CA HIS A 263 19.84 -3.10 -14.65
C HIS A 263 18.57 -2.37 -14.20
N ASP A 264 18.61 -1.02 -14.14
CA ASP A 264 17.44 -0.24 -13.74
C ASP A 264 16.48 -0.08 -14.91
N GLN A 265 15.23 -0.27 -14.64
CA GLN A 265 14.16 -0.22 -15.64
C GLN A 265 13.44 1.13 -15.64
N THR A 266 12.94 1.48 -16.80
CA THR A 266 11.97 2.57 -16.97
C THR A 266 10.53 2.04 -16.84
N PRO A 267 9.53 2.89 -16.58
CA PRO A 267 8.14 2.46 -16.61
C PRO A 267 7.71 1.85 -17.95
N LEU A 268 8.35 2.25 -19.04
CA LEU A 268 8.03 1.74 -20.37
C LEU A 268 8.46 0.28 -20.54
N GLU A 269 9.65 -0.07 -20.05
CA GLU A 269 10.18 -1.45 -20.08
C GLU A 269 9.37 -2.40 -19.20
N LEU A 270 8.75 -1.88 -18.13
CA LEU A 270 7.89 -2.62 -17.22
C LEU A 270 6.42 -2.70 -17.66
N ASN A 271 6.13 -2.30 -18.91
CA ASN A 271 4.76 -2.23 -19.43
C ASN A 271 3.82 -1.29 -18.63
N LEU A 272 4.38 -0.31 -17.95
CA LEU A 272 3.66 0.73 -17.19
C LEU A 272 3.53 2.05 -17.97
N GLY A 273 3.79 2.05 -19.27
CA GLY A 273 3.70 3.24 -20.12
C GLY A 273 2.33 3.95 -20.08
N TRP A 274 1.26 3.22 -19.75
CA TRP A 274 -0.08 3.76 -19.54
C TRP A 274 -0.20 4.68 -18.31
N LEU A 275 0.77 4.65 -17.39
CA LEU A 275 0.90 5.56 -16.24
C LEU A 275 1.68 6.84 -16.59
N VAL A 276 2.32 6.90 -17.76
CA VAL A 276 3.15 8.04 -18.14
C VAL A 276 2.32 9.02 -19.00
N ASP A 277 1.94 10.15 -18.41
CA ASP A 277 1.21 11.20 -19.14
C ASP A 277 2.18 12.23 -19.75
N PHE A 278 2.66 11.98 -20.96
CA PHE A 278 3.55 12.90 -21.68
C PHE A 278 2.93 14.26 -22.01
N LYS A 279 1.60 14.43 -21.85
CA LYS A 279 0.93 15.72 -22.04
C LYS A 279 1.16 16.68 -20.88
N LYS A 280 1.56 16.17 -19.71
CA LYS A 280 1.95 17.03 -18.58
C LYS A 280 3.11 17.92 -18.98
N PRO A 281 3.17 19.17 -18.50
CA PRO A 281 4.28 20.08 -18.80
C PRO A 281 5.61 19.53 -18.25
N HIS A 282 5.61 19.06 -17.02
CA HIS A 282 6.80 18.57 -16.31
C HIS A 282 6.48 17.40 -15.40
N PHE A 283 7.40 16.46 -15.31
CA PHE A 283 7.55 15.46 -14.24
C PHE A 283 8.98 14.93 -14.28
N ASN A 284 9.47 14.39 -13.16
CA ASN A 284 10.83 13.86 -13.06
C ASN A 284 11.03 12.73 -14.07
N GLY A 285 12.12 12.79 -14.83
CA GLY A 285 12.46 11.80 -15.86
C GLY A 285 11.77 12.00 -17.22
N LYS A 286 10.86 13.00 -17.39
CA LYS A 286 10.10 13.17 -18.63
C LYS A 286 10.99 13.25 -19.87
N THR A 287 12.08 14.02 -19.83
CA THR A 287 12.95 14.23 -20.98
C THR A 287 13.67 12.93 -21.39
N ALA A 288 14.04 12.11 -20.43
CA ALA A 288 14.69 10.84 -20.68
C ALA A 288 13.74 9.76 -21.20
N LEU A 289 12.45 9.85 -20.86
CA LEU A 289 11.40 8.93 -21.31
C LEU A 289 10.84 9.26 -22.71
N LEU A 290 11.11 10.49 -23.24
CA LEU A 290 10.73 10.92 -24.59
C LEU A 290 11.70 10.41 -25.64
#